data_7b11074af7f28019faa5f592e8d7b34a
#
_entry.id   7b11074af7f28019faa5f592e8d7b34a
#
_cell.length_a   1.000
_cell.length_b   1.000
_cell.length_c   1.000
_cell.angle_alpha   90.00
_cell.angle_beta   90.00
_cell.angle_gamma   90.00
#
_symmetry.space_group_name_H-M   'P 1'
#
loop_
_entity.id
_entity.type
_entity.pdbx_description
1 polymer ?
#
loop_
_entity_poly.entity_id
_entity_poly.type
_entity_poly.pdbx_seq_one_letter_code
_entity_poly.pdbx_strand_id
1 'polypeptide(L)'
;MSKKANYSYIGIAFIVLVFGIIFIPKIVYRVSNNDVSRKESRSDQLKEQTSRKSDLFFISNNGENRKVPDFSFVNQNGKTITNKDYDGKVYVIEFFFTTCPTICPRMNRNLIQIQNEFKGFDDFGVASFTINPDFDTPEVLKTYAEKYGVTNPNWNLMTGDKEAIYKLSNEGFYIYAAANDTIEGGFEHSGNFALIDKNGYIRSRVVNGNPIIYYNGITSEAEKIDEDGKLEEISALKEDIKKLLNE
;
A
#
# COMPACT_ATOMS: atom_id res chain seq x y z
N MET A 1 -58.68 27.57 -36.90
CA MET A 1 -57.48 27.39 -36.04
C MET A 1 -56.57 26.31 -36.69
N SER A 2 -55.49 26.71 -37.34
CA SER A 2 -54.55 25.81 -37.99
C SER A 2 -53.64 25.16 -36.94
N LYS A 3 -53.70 23.82 -36.79
CA LYS A 3 -52.74 23.05 -35.91
C LYS A 3 -51.40 23.09 -36.57
N LYS A 4 -50.44 23.85 -36.02
CA LYS A 4 -49.02 23.74 -36.40
C LYS A 4 -48.51 22.35 -36.11
N ALA A 5 -48.20 21.58 -37.16
CA ALA A 5 -47.60 20.24 -37.04
C ALA A 5 -46.22 20.41 -36.41
N ASN A 6 -45.96 19.68 -35.33
CA ASN A 6 -44.70 19.74 -34.58
C ASN A 6 -43.68 18.77 -35.21
N TYR A 7 -42.78 19.27 -36.06
CA TYR A 7 -41.80 18.48 -36.82
C TYR A 7 -40.54 18.15 -36.01
N SER A 8 -40.55 18.42 -34.70
CA SER A 8 -39.39 18.18 -33.80
C SER A 8 -38.94 16.71 -33.79
N TYR A 9 -39.88 15.76 -33.94
CA TYR A 9 -39.55 14.31 -33.97
C TYR A 9 -38.79 13.90 -35.24
N ILE A 10 -38.93 14.62 -36.36
CA ILE A 10 -38.22 14.31 -37.63
C ILE A 10 -36.73 14.59 -37.43
N GLY A 11 -36.36 15.69 -36.73
CA GLY A 11 -34.97 16.00 -36.42
C GLY A 11 -34.32 14.96 -35.51
N ILE A 12 -35.06 14.50 -34.50
CA ILE A 12 -34.56 13.46 -33.58
C ILE A 12 -34.39 12.13 -34.32
N ALA A 13 -35.40 11.72 -35.15
CA ALA A 13 -35.32 10.49 -35.95
C ALA A 13 -34.12 10.53 -36.92
N PHE A 14 -33.84 11.67 -37.56
CA PHE A 14 -32.70 11.85 -38.43
C PHE A 14 -31.37 11.72 -37.70
N ILE A 15 -31.23 12.31 -36.51
CA ILE A 15 -30.03 12.19 -35.67
C ILE A 15 -29.79 10.73 -35.27
N VAL A 16 -30.82 10.02 -34.81
CA VAL A 16 -30.73 8.60 -34.43
C VAL A 16 -30.32 7.74 -35.62
N LEU A 17 -30.87 8.02 -36.80
CA LEU A 17 -30.60 7.28 -38.03
C LEU A 17 -29.13 7.49 -38.48
N VAL A 18 -28.66 8.75 -38.48
CA VAL A 18 -27.26 9.07 -38.82
C VAL A 18 -26.29 8.46 -37.82
N PHE A 19 -26.63 8.51 -36.54
CA PHE A 19 -25.84 7.88 -35.50
C PHE A 19 -25.76 6.35 -35.69
N GLY A 20 -26.91 5.71 -35.98
CA GLY A 20 -26.98 4.28 -36.27
C GLY A 20 -26.12 3.86 -37.47
N ILE A 21 -26.21 4.60 -38.58
CA ILE A 21 -25.43 4.30 -39.81
C ILE A 21 -23.92 4.43 -39.55
N ILE A 22 -23.47 5.37 -38.72
CA ILE A 22 -22.04 5.62 -38.47
C ILE A 22 -21.49 4.67 -37.40
N PHE A 23 -22.24 4.45 -36.33
CA PHE A 23 -21.71 3.75 -35.15
C PHE A 23 -21.96 2.24 -35.17
N ILE A 24 -23.10 1.77 -35.69
CA ILE A 24 -23.39 0.33 -35.72
C ILE A 24 -22.33 -0.44 -36.53
N PRO A 25 -21.93 -0.05 -37.75
CA PRO A 25 -20.89 -0.75 -38.49
C PRO A 25 -19.54 -0.74 -37.77
N LYS A 26 -19.19 0.38 -37.10
CA LYS A 26 -17.95 0.47 -36.31
C LYS A 26 -17.96 -0.46 -35.11
N ILE A 27 -19.10 -0.58 -34.44
CA ILE A 27 -19.27 -1.49 -33.30
C ILE A 27 -19.21 -2.95 -33.76
N VAL A 28 -19.95 -3.28 -34.83
CA VAL A 28 -19.97 -4.65 -35.40
C VAL A 28 -18.57 -5.03 -35.89
N TYR A 29 -17.86 -4.15 -36.58
CA TYR A 29 -16.49 -4.38 -37.04
C TYR A 29 -15.54 -4.64 -35.85
N ARG A 30 -15.62 -3.84 -34.77
CA ARG A 30 -14.83 -4.06 -33.56
C ARG A 30 -15.15 -5.36 -32.84
N VAL A 31 -16.44 -5.74 -32.79
CA VAL A 31 -16.86 -6.97 -32.12
C VAL A 31 -16.50 -8.20 -32.97
N SER A 32 -16.68 -8.14 -34.32
CA SER A 32 -16.41 -9.30 -35.19
C SER A 32 -14.91 -9.55 -35.40
N ASN A 33 -14.07 -8.51 -35.33
CA ASN A 33 -12.62 -8.65 -35.50
C ASN A 33 -11.85 -8.83 -34.18
N ASN A 34 -12.55 -9.11 -33.06
CA ASN A 34 -11.93 -9.20 -31.74
C ASN A 34 -11.05 -7.97 -31.38
N ASP A 35 -11.26 -6.85 -32.05
CA ASP A 35 -10.55 -5.59 -31.80
C ASP A 35 -11.14 -4.81 -30.60
N VAL A 36 -11.81 -5.55 -29.71
CA VAL A 36 -11.91 -5.24 -28.31
C VAL A 36 -10.59 -5.74 -27.68
N SER A 37 -9.47 -5.20 -28.14
CA SER A 37 -8.26 -5.25 -27.36
C SER A 37 -8.56 -4.45 -26.11
N ARG A 38 -9.05 -5.13 -25.07
CA ARG A 38 -8.69 -4.75 -23.71
C ARG A 38 -7.18 -4.60 -23.78
N LYS A 39 -6.70 -3.38 -23.89
CA LYS A 39 -5.28 -3.09 -23.63
C LYS A 39 -4.95 -3.92 -22.41
N GLU A 40 -4.06 -4.86 -22.60
CA GLU A 40 -3.55 -5.85 -21.67
C GLU A 40 -4.36 -5.96 -20.39
N SER A 41 -5.20 -6.98 -20.32
CA SER A 41 -6.03 -7.22 -19.14
C SER A 41 -5.08 -7.22 -17.94
N ARG A 42 -5.48 -6.55 -16.87
CA ARG A 42 -4.78 -6.63 -15.57
C ARG A 42 -4.41 -8.08 -15.21
N SER A 43 -5.18 -9.05 -15.70
CA SER A 43 -4.93 -10.48 -15.57
C SER A 43 -3.78 -11.01 -16.44
N ASP A 44 -3.44 -10.38 -17.56
CA ASP A 44 -2.34 -10.84 -18.41
C ASP A 44 -1.02 -10.26 -17.91
N GLN A 45 -1.01 -9.04 -17.38
CA GLN A 45 0.12 -8.49 -16.62
C GLN A 45 0.37 -9.29 -15.34
N LEU A 46 -0.68 -9.77 -14.66
CA LEU A 46 -0.58 -10.66 -13.51
C LEU A 46 0.07 -11.99 -13.88
N LYS A 47 -0.29 -12.61 -15.02
CA LYS A 47 0.28 -13.87 -15.49
C LYS A 47 1.75 -13.74 -15.91
N GLU A 48 2.14 -12.62 -16.51
CA GLU A 48 3.52 -12.38 -16.92
C GLU A 48 4.43 -12.10 -15.71
N GLN A 49 3.90 -11.49 -14.63
CA GLN A 49 4.65 -11.25 -13.40
C GLN A 49 4.76 -12.49 -12.52
N THR A 50 3.74 -13.38 -12.48
CA THR A 50 3.79 -14.64 -11.71
C THR A 50 4.73 -15.70 -12.31
N SER A 51 5.21 -15.52 -13.54
CA SER A 51 6.25 -16.39 -14.12
C SER A 51 7.66 -16.07 -13.61
N ARG A 52 7.84 -15.04 -12.78
CA ARG A 52 9.10 -14.70 -12.11
C ARG A 52 9.19 -15.44 -10.77
N LYS A 53 10.40 -15.63 -10.28
CA LYS A 53 10.85 -16.47 -9.17
C LYS A 53 10.03 -16.46 -7.88
N SER A 54 9.21 -15.42 -7.61
CA SER A 54 8.20 -15.38 -6.57
C SER A 54 6.81 -15.11 -7.15
N ASP A 55 5.79 -15.70 -6.53
CA ASP A 55 4.36 -15.46 -6.85
C ASP A 55 3.88 -14.07 -6.41
N LEU A 56 4.80 -13.17 -5.98
CA LEU A 56 4.45 -11.86 -5.49
C LEU A 56 4.43 -10.82 -6.62
N PHE A 57 3.40 -10.01 -6.57
CA PHE A 57 3.13 -8.95 -7.53
C PHE A 57 3.93 -7.68 -7.18
N PHE A 58 4.39 -6.95 -8.19
CA PHE A 58 4.89 -5.60 -8.01
C PHE A 58 3.73 -4.62 -8.01
N ILE A 59 3.63 -3.79 -6.99
CA ILE A 59 2.72 -2.65 -7.05
C ILE A 59 3.23 -1.71 -8.13
N SER A 60 2.38 -1.39 -9.12
CA SER A 60 2.75 -0.54 -10.23
C SER A 60 1.81 0.65 -10.37
N ASN A 61 2.35 1.77 -10.88
CA ASN A 61 1.60 2.96 -11.23
C ASN A 61 1.98 3.34 -12.68
N ASN A 62 0.98 3.57 -13.53
CA ASN A 62 1.17 3.90 -14.95
C ASN A 62 2.07 2.92 -15.73
N GLY A 63 2.10 1.64 -15.34
CA GLY A 63 2.90 0.59 -15.98
C GLY A 63 4.34 0.47 -15.47
N GLU A 64 4.76 1.30 -14.52
CA GLU A 64 6.06 1.22 -13.87
C GLU A 64 5.95 0.62 -12.47
N ASN A 65 6.86 -0.29 -12.12
CA ASN A 65 6.93 -0.86 -10.79
C ASN A 65 7.34 0.20 -9.78
N ARG A 66 6.61 0.29 -8.67
CA ARG A 66 6.84 1.31 -7.65
C ARG A 66 8.02 0.91 -6.75
N LYS A 67 8.97 1.83 -6.65
CA LYS A 67 10.01 1.82 -5.63
C LYS A 67 9.64 2.73 -4.47
N VAL A 68 10.21 2.40 -3.31
CA VAL A 68 10.23 3.30 -2.16
C VAL A 68 10.86 4.63 -2.57
N PRO A 69 10.20 5.77 -2.37
CA PRO A 69 10.80 7.08 -2.62
C PRO A 69 12.03 7.31 -1.74
N ASP A 70 12.93 8.16 -2.18
CA ASP A 70 14.08 8.56 -1.37
C ASP A 70 13.62 9.26 -0.10
N PHE A 71 14.20 8.85 1.01
CA PHE A 71 13.97 9.45 2.33
C PHE A 71 15.26 9.58 3.12
N SER A 72 15.25 10.50 4.09
CA SER A 72 16.36 10.70 5.03
C SER A 72 15.79 11.22 6.34
N PHE A 73 15.80 10.38 7.38
CA PHE A 73 15.21 10.66 8.70
C PHE A 73 16.15 10.21 9.81
N VAL A 74 15.92 10.70 11.03
CA VAL A 74 16.72 10.33 12.21
C VAL A 74 16.02 9.21 12.97
N ASN A 75 16.75 8.14 13.32
CA ASN A 75 16.18 7.03 14.06
C ASN A 75 16.26 7.21 15.58
N GLN A 76 15.72 6.26 16.34
CA GLN A 76 15.71 6.18 17.80
C GLN A 76 17.11 6.23 18.47
N ASN A 77 18.17 6.05 17.70
CA ASN A 77 19.56 6.11 18.18
C ASN A 77 20.28 7.40 17.73
N GLY A 78 19.55 8.37 17.16
CA GLY A 78 20.12 9.62 16.66
C GLY A 78 20.90 9.47 15.34
N LYS A 79 20.82 8.29 14.67
CA LYS A 79 21.49 8.04 13.39
C LYS A 79 20.57 8.45 12.24
N THR A 80 21.13 9.14 11.24
CA THR A 80 20.41 9.36 9.97
C THR A 80 20.32 8.06 9.20
N ILE A 81 19.08 7.70 8.81
CA ILE A 81 18.73 6.51 8.04
C ILE A 81 18.13 6.96 6.71
N THR A 82 18.50 6.28 5.66
CA THR A 82 18.01 6.48 4.31
C THR A 82 17.51 5.17 3.72
N ASN A 83 16.85 5.21 2.57
CA ASN A 83 16.47 3.99 1.85
C ASN A 83 17.68 3.10 1.51
N LYS A 84 18.91 3.66 1.40
CA LYS A 84 20.16 2.89 1.17
C LYS A 84 20.55 2.00 2.36
N ASP A 85 20.15 2.33 3.58
CA ASP A 85 20.38 1.48 4.75
C ASP A 85 19.57 0.17 4.68
N TYR A 86 18.58 0.13 3.78
CA TYR A 86 17.75 -1.04 3.50
C TYR A 86 18.09 -1.74 2.17
N ASP A 87 19.11 -1.31 1.44
CA ASP A 87 19.56 -2.00 0.23
C ASP A 87 19.90 -3.47 0.53
N GLY A 88 19.39 -4.37 -0.28
CA GLY A 88 19.57 -5.82 -0.10
C GLY A 88 18.73 -6.45 1.02
N LYS A 89 17.84 -5.68 1.66
CA LYS A 89 16.97 -6.19 2.73
C LYS A 89 15.51 -6.26 2.29
N VAL A 90 14.83 -7.28 2.77
CA VAL A 90 13.36 -7.34 2.79
C VAL A 90 12.88 -6.61 4.05
N TYR A 91 11.97 -5.68 3.91
CA TYR A 91 11.51 -4.93 5.08
C TYR A 91 10.04 -4.55 5.00
N VAL A 92 9.48 -4.31 6.18
CA VAL A 92 8.10 -3.85 6.37
C VAL A 92 8.12 -2.37 6.70
N ILE A 93 7.20 -1.63 6.09
CA ILE A 93 6.97 -0.21 6.40
C ILE A 93 5.67 -0.05 7.16
N GLU A 94 5.70 0.81 8.19
CA GLU A 94 4.54 1.33 8.89
C GLU A 94 4.64 2.84 9.12
N PHE A 95 3.47 3.45 9.29
CA PHE A 95 3.32 4.81 9.82
C PHE A 95 2.57 4.73 11.15
N PHE A 96 3.11 5.39 12.19
CA PHE A 96 2.62 5.27 13.56
C PHE A 96 2.84 6.57 14.33
N PHE A 97 2.42 6.64 15.58
CA PHE A 97 2.85 7.64 16.55
C PHE A 97 2.81 7.07 17.97
N THR A 98 3.72 7.54 18.84
CA THR A 98 3.95 6.91 20.15
C THR A 98 2.79 7.09 21.13
N THR A 99 2.00 8.15 20.97
CA THR A 99 0.84 8.50 21.80
C THR A 99 -0.50 7.96 21.27
N CYS A 100 -0.48 7.13 20.22
CA CYS A 100 -1.68 6.50 19.67
C CYS A 100 -2.36 5.59 20.70
N PRO A 101 -3.64 5.85 21.05
CA PRO A 101 -4.30 5.05 22.08
C PRO A 101 -4.93 3.76 21.53
N THR A 102 -5.06 3.61 20.22
CA THR A 102 -5.92 2.60 19.60
C THR A 102 -5.13 1.56 18.78
N ILE A 103 -4.81 1.86 17.53
CA ILE A 103 -4.30 0.85 16.57
C ILE A 103 -2.79 0.62 16.67
N CYS A 104 -1.96 1.64 16.93
CA CYS A 104 -0.50 1.46 16.98
C CYS A 104 -0.04 0.40 18.01
N PRO A 105 -0.64 0.30 19.22
CA PRO A 105 -0.28 -0.77 20.13
C PRO A 105 -0.55 -2.18 19.58
N ARG A 106 -1.57 -2.35 18.75
CA ARG A 106 -1.90 -3.61 18.08
C ARG A 106 -0.90 -3.90 16.96
N MET A 107 -0.65 -2.91 16.10
CA MET A 107 0.33 -2.98 15.02
C MET A 107 1.72 -3.35 15.52
N ASN A 108 2.20 -2.69 16.58
CA ASN A 108 3.51 -2.98 17.16
C ASN A 108 3.59 -4.40 17.73
N ARG A 109 2.54 -4.91 18.41
CA ARG A 109 2.52 -6.31 18.86
C ARG A 109 2.65 -7.29 17.68
N ASN A 110 1.99 -7.02 16.57
CA ASN A 110 2.08 -7.82 15.35
C ASN A 110 3.49 -7.75 14.73
N LEU A 111 4.11 -6.57 14.68
CA LEU A 111 5.50 -6.40 14.19
C LEU A 111 6.51 -7.10 15.10
N ILE A 112 6.31 -7.13 16.42
CA ILE A 112 7.16 -7.91 17.33
C ILE A 112 7.04 -9.41 17.06
N GLN A 113 5.85 -9.92 16.74
CA GLN A 113 5.70 -11.32 16.33
C GLN A 113 6.46 -11.62 15.03
N ILE A 114 6.36 -10.72 14.04
CA ILE A 114 7.10 -10.81 12.79
C ILE A 114 8.61 -10.75 13.06
N GLN A 115 9.09 -9.78 13.85
CA GLN A 115 10.50 -9.69 14.26
C GLN A 115 11.02 -11.00 14.85
N ASN A 116 10.24 -11.62 15.74
CA ASN A 116 10.63 -12.83 16.44
C ASN A 116 10.70 -14.04 15.50
N GLU A 117 9.82 -14.11 14.50
CA GLU A 117 9.82 -15.17 13.50
C GLU A 117 11.03 -15.07 12.57
N PHE A 118 11.42 -13.85 12.21
CA PHE A 118 12.58 -13.60 11.35
C PHE A 118 13.86 -13.25 12.13
N LYS A 119 13.92 -13.60 13.41
CA LYS A 119 15.12 -13.46 14.23
C LYS A 119 16.21 -14.38 13.68
N GLY A 120 17.31 -13.80 13.24
CA GLY A 120 18.44 -14.52 12.62
C GLY A 120 18.54 -14.33 11.11
N PHE A 121 17.62 -13.58 10.51
CA PHE A 121 17.77 -13.10 9.13
C PHE A 121 18.35 -11.68 9.16
N ASP A 122 19.63 -11.55 8.82
CA ASP A 122 20.31 -10.25 8.80
C ASP A 122 19.82 -9.33 7.68
N ASP A 123 19.14 -9.90 6.69
CA ASP A 123 18.53 -9.21 5.55
C ASP A 123 17.03 -8.94 5.72
N PHE A 124 16.51 -9.04 6.97
CA PHE A 124 15.16 -8.59 7.33
C PHE A 124 15.18 -7.33 8.20
N GLY A 125 14.27 -6.39 7.93
CA GLY A 125 14.15 -5.15 8.69
C GLY A 125 12.73 -4.60 8.80
N VAL A 126 12.59 -3.50 9.55
CA VAL A 126 11.36 -2.72 9.66
C VAL A 126 11.70 -1.23 9.61
N ALA A 127 10.90 -0.47 8.88
CA ALA A 127 11.01 0.99 8.79
C ALA A 127 9.71 1.61 9.32
N SER A 128 9.76 2.12 10.55
CA SER A 128 8.63 2.76 11.22
C SER A 128 8.79 4.27 11.19
N PHE A 129 7.85 4.99 10.58
CA PHE A 129 7.88 6.46 10.46
C PHE A 129 6.82 7.06 11.38
N THR A 130 7.23 7.96 12.31
CA THR A 130 6.23 8.66 13.12
C THR A 130 5.51 9.72 12.31
N ILE A 131 4.20 9.86 12.51
CA ILE A 131 3.41 10.95 11.94
C ILE A 131 3.23 12.12 12.92
N ASN A 132 3.81 12.01 14.12
CA ASN A 132 3.83 13.08 15.15
C ASN A 132 5.26 13.48 15.52
N PRO A 133 6.09 13.94 14.57
CA PRO A 133 7.50 14.25 14.82
C PRO A 133 7.72 15.40 15.80
N ASP A 134 6.72 16.25 16.03
CA ASP A 134 6.77 17.35 17.01
C ASP A 134 6.87 16.82 18.44
N PHE A 135 6.35 15.61 18.72
CA PHE A 135 6.41 14.95 20.02
C PHE A 135 7.41 13.79 20.02
N ASP A 136 7.44 13.01 18.97
CA ASP A 136 8.22 11.76 18.86
C ASP A 136 9.68 12.07 18.50
N THR A 137 10.45 12.57 19.49
CA THR A 137 11.91 12.76 19.37
C THR A 137 12.65 11.42 19.33
N PRO A 138 13.92 11.37 18.94
CA PRO A 138 14.73 10.14 19.01
C PRO A 138 14.69 9.47 20.38
N GLU A 139 14.72 10.24 21.47
CA GLU A 139 14.68 9.73 22.86
C GLU A 139 13.32 9.11 23.18
N VAL A 140 12.23 9.74 22.74
CA VAL A 140 10.86 9.20 22.90
C VAL A 140 10.72 7.89 22.10
N LEU A 141 11.20 7.88 20.86
CA LEU A 141 11.21 6.69 20.00
C LEU A 141 12.04 5.56 20.59
N LYS A 142 13.18 5.87 21.23
CA LYS A 142 14.01 4.89 21.90
C LYS A 142 13.29 4.23 23.08
N THR A 143 12.67 5.04 23.94
CA THR A 143 11.84 4.55 25.05
C THR A 143 10.68 3.68 24.56
N TYR A 144 10.06 4.08 23.46
CA TYR A 144 8.98 3.34 22.82
C TYR A 144 9.46 1.98 22.27
N ALA A 145 10.60 1.98 21.57
CA ALA A 145 11.22 0.75 21.07
C ALA A 145 11.55 -0.24 22.19
N GLU A 146 12.13 0.25 23.28
CA GLU A 146 12.43 -0.55 24.48
C GLU A 146 11.16 -1.12 25.13
N LYS A 147 10.10 -0.31 25.28
CA LYS A 147 8.81 -0.71 25.80
C LYS A 147 8.18 -1.87 25.05
N TYR A 148 8.29 -1.87 23.72
CA TYR A 148 7.73 -2.93 22.88
C TYR A 148 8.67 -4.11 22.67
N GLY A 149 9.94 -4.01 23.03
CA GLY A 149 10.92 -5.08 22.87
C GLY A 149 11.48 -5.17 21.44
N VAL A 150 11.70 -4.04 20.81
CA VAL A 150 12.40 -3.96 19.52
C VAL A 150 13.86 -4.34 19.71
N THR A 151 14.28 -5.42 19.06
CA THR A 151 15.65 -5.98 19.16
C THR A 151 16.31 -6.22 17.80
N ASN A 152 15.56 -6.16 16.68
CA ASN A 152 16.11 -6.30 15.35
C ASN A 152 16.98 -5.05 15.03
N PRO A 153 18.28 -5.23 14.69
CA PRO A 153 19.18 -4.10 14.41
C PRO A 153 18.79 -3.30 13.16
N ASN A 154 18.00 -3.89 12.27
CA ASN A 154 17.47 -3.25 11.08
C ASN A 154 16.05 -2.68 11.29
N TRP A 155 15.57 -2.62 12.52
CA TRP A 155 14.31 -1.93 12.84
C TRP A 155 14.61 -0.50 13.30
N ASN A 156 14.28 0.45 12.42
CA ASN A 156 14.45 1.87 12.71
C ASN A 156 13.10 2.54 12.90
N LEU A 157 12.89 3.11 14.08
CA LEU A 157 11.79 4.04 14.34
C LEU A 157 12.31 5.44 14.05
N MET A 158 11.70 6.12 13.09
CA MET A 158 12.27 7.33 12.48
C MET A 158 11.36 8.54 12.68
N THR A 159 11.99 9.68 12.89
CA THR A 159 11.39 11.00 13.02
C THR A 159 12.15 12.02 12.17
N GLY A 160 11.53 13.17 11.88
CA GLY A 160 12.16 14.22 11.09
C GLY A 160 11.18 15.28 10.63
N ASP A 161 11.42 15.85 9.44
CA ASP A 161 10.53 16.86 8.88
C ASP A 161 9.12 16.34 8.65
N LYS A 162 8.14 17.02 9.22
CA LYS A 162 6.73 16.62 9.22
C LYS A 162 6.15 16.54 7.81
N GLU A 163 6.42 17.53 6.98
CA GLU A 163 5.90 17.59 5.62
C GLU A 163 6.48 16.46 4.76
N ALA A 164 7.79 16.19 4.93
CA ALA A 164 8.46 15.09 4.24
C ALA A 164 7.87 13.73 4.65
N ILE A 165 7.56 13.52 5.94
CA ILE A 165 6.94 12.28 6.44
C ILE A 165 5.53 12.12 5.87
N TYR A 166 4.68 13.15 5.91
CA TYR A 166 3.34 13.11 5.34
C TYR A 166 3.35 12.91 3.82
N LYS A 167 4.28 13.53 3.12
CA LYS A 167 4.48 13.32 1.69
C LYS A 167 4.89 11.87 1.40
N LEU A 168 5.83 11.32 2.17
CA LEU A 168 6.23 9.92 2.05
C LEU A 168 5.06 8.97 2.27
N SER A 169 4.23 9.20 3.30
CA SER A 169 3.05 8.40 3.60
C SER A 169 1.99 8.50 2.48
N ASN A 170 1.52 9.71 2.20
CA ASN A 170 0.34 9.92 1.36
C ASN A 170 0.63 9.79 -0.14
N GLU A 171 1.77 10.31 -0.62
CA GLU A 171 2.14 10.27 -2.04
C GLU A 171 3.07 9.09 -2.34
N GLY A 172 4.01 8.80 -1.43
CA GLY A 172 4.98 7.74 -1.57
C GLY A 172 4.35 6.35 -1.50
N PHE A 173 3.60 6.11 -0.44
CA PHE A 173 2.98 4.81 -0.17
C PHE A 173 1.47 4.79 -0.39
N TYR A 174 0.78 5.92 -0.52
CA TYR A 174 -0.69 6.02 -0.46
C TYR A 174 -1.27 5.38 0.82
N ILE A 175 -0.48 5.39 1.89
CA ILE A 175 -0.92 5.04 3.24
C ILE A 175 -1.36 6.35 3.88
N TYR A 176 -2.65 6.50 4.11
CA TYR A 176 -3.22 7.75 4.60
C TYR A 176 -2.69 8.09 6.00
N ALA A 177 -2.22 9.32 6.15
CA ALA A 177 -1.87 9.92 7.42
C ALA A 177 -2.25 11.42 7.42
N ALA A 178 -2.90 11.87 8.49
CA ALA A 178 -3.29 13.27 8.68
C ALA A 178 -3.34 13.65 10.16
N ALA A 179 -3.07 14.91 10.48
CA ALA A 179 -3.45 15.47 11.76
C ALA A 179 -4.98 15.65 11.80
N ASN A 180 -5.62 15.24 12.89
CA ASN A 180 -7.06 15.34 13.09
C ASN A 180 -7.38 15.55 14.57
N ASP A 181 -7.52 16.80 14.97
CA ASP A 181 -7.77 17.18 16.37
C ASP A 181 -9.15 16.72 16.91
N THR A 182 -10.00 16.16 16.04
CA THR A 182 -11.35 15.72 16.45
C THR A 182 -11.36 14.26 16.94
N ILE A 183 -10.29 13.54 16.77
CA ILE A 183 -10.16 12.13 17.21
C ILE A 183 -9.18 12.00 18.37
N GLU A 184 -9.35 10.94 19.15
CA GLU A 184 -8.45 10.63 20.25
C GLU A 184 -7.03 10.38 19.73
N GLY A 185 -6.03 11.08 20.32
CA GLY A 185 -4.65 11.03 19.89
C GLY A 185 -4.24 12.10 18.89
N GLY A 186 -5.20 12.83 18.26
CA GLY A 186 -4.91 13.99 17.40
C GLY A 186 -4.42 13.67 15.98
N PHE A 187 -4.37 12.39 15.59
CA PHE A 187 -3.89 11.95 14.28
C PHE A 187 -4.70 10.77 13.77
N GLU A 188 -4.90 10.75 12.45
CA GLU A 188 -5.54 9.65 11.72
C GLU A 188 -4.53 9.00 10.78
N HIS A 189 -4.44 7.68 10.83
CA HIS A 189 -3.66 6.90 9.86
C HIS A 189 -4.31 5.54 9.61
N SER A 190 -4.07 5.00 8.42
CA SER A 190 -4.47 3.63 8.12
C SER A 190 -3.51 2.65 8.82
N GLY A 191 -4.07 1.59 9.40
CA GLY A 191 -3.29 0.55 10.06
C GLY A 191 -2.67 -0.46 9.09
N ASN A 192 -2.10 0.02 8.00
CA ASN A 192 -1.58 -0.81 6.92
C ASN A 192 -0.05 -0.94 6.96
N PHE A 193 0.45 -2.14 6.61
CA PHE A 193 1.86 -2.40 6.35
C PHE A 193 2.13 -2.50 4.86
N ALA A 194 3.26 -1.95 4.40
CA ALA A 194 3.79 -2.18 3.07
C ALA A 194 4.99 -3.15 3.14
N LEU A 195 5.07 -4.10 2.20
CA LEU A 195 6.18 -5.04 2.08
C LEU A 195 7.12 -4.61 0.95
N ILE A 196 8.41 -4.56 1.25
CA ILE A 196 9.45 -4.08 0.33
C ILE A 196 10.47 -5.20 0.09
N ASP A 197 10.85 -5.39 -1.16
CA ASP A 197 11.86 -6.39 -1.53
C ASP A 197 13.30 -5.84 -1.46
N LYS A 198 14.30 -6.72 -1.67
CA LYS A 198 15.73 -6.41 -1.61
C LYS A 198 16.19 -5.33 -2.59
N ASN A 199 15.39 -5.03 -3.60
CA ASN A 199 15.66 -4.00 -4.62
C ASN A 199 14.90 -2.69 -4.37
N GLY A 200 14.17 -2.59 -3.26
CA GLY A 200 13.37 -1.44 -2.87
C GLY A 200 12.03 -1.31 -3.58
N TYR A 201 11.50 -2.37 -4.19
CA TYR A 201 10.18 -2.39 -4.80
C TYR A 201 9.09 -2.78 -3.81
N ILE A 202 7.94 -2.12 -3.93
CA ILE A 202 6.74 -2.48 -3.14
C ILE A 202 6.13 -3.75 -3.73
N ARG A 203 6.02 -4.78 -2.89
CA ARG A 203 5.53 -6.11 -3.27
C ARG A 203 4.24 -6.46 -2.56
N SER A 204 3.43 -7.27 -3.20
CA SER A 204 2.16 -7.74 -2.63
C SER A 204 1.73 -9.07 -3.23
N ARG A 205 0.73 -9.71 -2.61
CA ARG A 205 0.12 -10.94 -3.15
C ARG A 205 -1.15 -10.63 -3.94
N VAL A 206 -1.56 -11.61 -4.75
CA VAL A 206 -2.84 -11.58 -5.45
C VAL A 206 -3.82 -12.49 -4.72
N VAL A 207 -4.97 -11.95 -4.33
CA VAL A 207 -6.06 -12.70 -3.71
C VAL A 207 -7.29 -12.60 -4.61
N ASN A 208 -7.81 -13.76 -5.04
CA ASN A 208 -8.98 -13.83 -5.94
C ASN A 208 -8.82 -13.00 -7.23
N GLY A 209 -7.60 -12.98 -7.80
CA GLY A 209 -7.28 -12.24 -9.03
C GLY A 209 -7.07 -10.73 -8.85
N ASN A 210 -7.10 -10.22 -7.60
CA ASN A 210 -6.83 -8.83 -7.30
C ASN A 210 -5.58 -8.72 -6.41
N PRO A 211 -4.62 -7.82 -6.73
CA PRO A 211 -3.52 -7.54 -5.83
C PRO A 211 -4.07 -6.83 -4.58
N ILE A 212 -3.72 -7.33 -3.40
CA ILE A 212 -3.84 -6.53 -2.18
C ILE A 212 -2.71 -5.52 -2.22
N ILE A 213 -3.00 -4.25 -1.92
CA ILE A 213 -1.96 -3.22 -2.03
C ILE A 213 -1.11 -3.22 -0.77
N TYR A 214 -1.73 -3.41 0.39
CA TYR A 214 -1.12 -3.41 1.72
C TYR A 214 -1.68 -4.53 2.56
N TYR A 215 -0.98 -4.85 3.65
CA TYR A 215 -1.39 -5.85 4.64
C TYR A 215 -2.04 -5.17 5.84
N ASN A 216 -3.14 -5.71 6.32
CA ASN A 216 -3.76 -5.26 7.56
C ASN A 216 -2.82 -5.50 8.74
N GLY A 217 -2.30 -4.42 9.33
CA GLY A 217 -1.38 -4.46 10.46
C GLY A 217 -2.07 -4.54 11.83
N ILE A 218 -3.39 -4.33 11.87
CA ILE A 218 -4.15 -4.19 13.13
C ILE A 218 -4.60 -5.55 13.65
N THR A 219 -5.24 -6.36 12.81
CA THR A 219 -5.85 -7.64 13.18
C THR A 219 -4.76 -8.68 13.38
N SER A 220 -4.68 -9.27 14.57
CA SER A 220 -3.67 -10.27 14.89
C SER A 220 -4.03 -11.66 14.36
N GLU A 221 -3.01 -12.54 14.23
CA GLU A 221 -3.21 -13.94 13.87
C GLU A 221 -4.16 -14.67 14.84
N ALA A 222 -4.20 -14.27 16.11
CA ALA A 222 -5.06 -14.87 17.12
C ALA A 222 -6.54 -14.45 16.97
N GLU A 223 -6.77 -13.19 16.58
CA GLU A 223 -8.12 -12.64 16.40
C GLU A 223 -8.81 -13.17 15.13
N LYS A 224 -8.06 -13.45 14.06
CA LYS A 224 -8.55 -13.87 12.74
C LYS A 224 -9.39 -12.82 12.00
N ILE A 225 -10.34 -12.20 12.68
CA ILE A 225 -11.23 -11.16 12.17
C ILE A 225 -11.37 -10.12 13.28
N ASP A 226 -11.28 -8.84 12.96
CA ASP A 226 -11.51 -7.76 13.91
C ASP A 226 -13.01 -7.39 14.03
N GLU A 227 -13.30 -6.40 14.89
CA GLU A 227 -14.67 -5.94 15.17
C GLU A 227 -15.32 -5.30 13.93
N ASP A 228 -14.52 -4.79 12.98
CA ASP A 228 -14.97 -4.24 11.69
C ASP A 228 -15.12 -5.29 10.60
N GLY A 229 -14.88 -6.57 10.90
CA GLY A 229 -14.94 -7.68 9.96
C GLY A 229 -13.74 -7.80 9.02
N LYS A 230 -12.62 -7.13 9.32
CA LYS A 230 -11.39 -7.23 8.54
C LYS A 230 -10.61 -8.48 8.95
N LEU A 231 -10.22 -9.25 7.93
CA LEU A 231 -9.41 -10.45 8.13
C LEU A 231 -7.99 -10.10 8.58
N GLU A 232 -7.39 -11.02 9.33
CA GLU A 232 -5.97 -10.97 9.62
C GLU A 232 -5.15 -11.21 8.35
N GLU A 233 -4.04 -10.49 8.21
CA GLU A 233 -3.12 -10.63 7.08
C GLU A 233 -1.66 -10.75 7.55
N ILE A 234 -1.44 -10.91 8.84
CA ILE A 234 -0.10 -11.09 9.42
C ILE A 234 0.50 -12.43 9.01
N SER A 235 -0.30 -13.51 9.00
CA SER A 235 0.13 -14.81 8.47
C SER A 235 0.56 -14.72 7.02
N ALA A 236 -0.24 -14.00 6.21
CA ALA A 236 0.04 -13.77 4.80
C ALA A 236 1.32 -12.96 4.60
N LEU A 237 1.50 -11.89 5.39
CA LEU A 237 2.70 -11.06 5.35
C LEU A 237 3.97 -11.85 5.70
N LYS A 238 3.92 -12.69 6.73
CA LYS A 238 5.04 -13.58 7.13
C LYS A 238 5.43 -14.55 6.02
N GLU A 239 4.45 -15.19 5.37
CA GLU A 239 4.72 -16.04 4.20
C GLU A 239 5.40 -15.27 3.07
N ASP A 240 4.96 -14.04 2.79
CA ASP A 240 5.46 -13.24 1.68
C ASP A 240 6.85 -12.66 1.99
N ILE A 241 7.13 -12.27 3.24
CA ILE A 241 8.49 -11.95 3.69
C ILE A 241 9.42 -13.15 3.44
N LYS A 242 9.00 -14.36 3.83
CA LYS A 242 9.81 -15.57 3.64
C LYS A 242 10.10 -15.88 2.17
N LYS A 243 9.13 -15.63 1.27
CA LYS A 243 9.34 -15.76 -0.18
C LYS A 243 10.39 -14.78 -0.68
N LEU A 244 10.30 -13.49 -0.28
CA LEU A 244 11.24 -12.45 -0.71
C LEU A 244 12.66 -12.65 -0.13
N LEU A 245 12.78 -13.18 1.08
CA LEU A 245 14.08 -13.51 1.66
C LEU A 245 14.80 -14.62 0.86
N ASN A 246 14.05 -15.52 0.22
CA ASN A 246 14.56 -16.61 -0.61
C ASN A 246 14.72 -16.23 -2.10
N GLU A 247 14.33 -15.04 -2.54
CA GLU A 247 14.65 -14.48 -3.85
C GLU A 247 16.10 -14.01 -3.89
#